data_3efca0372fa33fd93ab3857414cad397
#
_entry.id   3efca0372fa33fd93ab3857414cad397
#
_cell.length_a   1.000
_cell.length_b   1.000
_cell.length_c   1.000
_cell.angle_alpha   90.00
_cell.angle_beta   90.00
_cell.angle_gamma   90.00
#
_symmetry.space_group_name_H-M   'P 1'
#
loop_
_entity.id
_entity.type
_entity.pdbx_description
1 polymer ?
#
loop_
_entity_poly.entity_id
_entity_poly.type
_entity_poly.pdbx_seq_one_letter_code
_entity_poly.pdbx_strand_id
1 'polypeptide(L)'
;MPEIAVAIRQRTDPADRIGHAGLLVVFVLLMAFLVAPLAAVLMQSVEDRNGHFVALDNFVAYVQTPALVHSLWNSIWVSAVVTLLTIPAAFLFAYALTRSCMPLKGVFRTIALTPLLAPSLLAAISFIYWFGNQGVLKDAMQALGIASIYGAAGIIVSEMFAVFPHALMILITALTLADARLYEAADALGTSAARKFLTITLPGAKYGLISAALVTFTLVITDFGIPKVIGGNFDVLATDIFKLVIGQQDFQRGAVVAVLLLAPALITFFVDRLIQRKQTSMLTARAVPYSPRPSPGFDLAMTAYCALIAALMLAVFGMALYASFVKFWPYDLSFSLRHYAFGLVDAEVDTAFFNSLKLALGTASGGTVLVFVGAYLLEKTRGVEWLRPGMQLLALVPMAVPGLVLGLGYIFFFNSPGNPLNGLYHTMTLLVLCTIVHFYTTGHLTAVTALKALDAEFEAVSASLKVPFYRTFLRVTLPICTPTLLDISRYFFINAMTTISAVVFLYSPDTKVASIAILNLDEAGEPGPAAAMAVLIAATSLAACVVYLGLGWLVERKTQKWRNLK
;
A
#
# COMPACT_ATOMS: atom_id res chain seq x y z
N MET A 1 -43.69 -7.37 35.23
CA MET A 1 -42.54 -8.12 35.77
C MET A 1 -41.52 -8.19 34.64
N PRO A 2 -40.33 -7.63 34.77
CA PRO A 2 -39.31 -7.81 33.75
C PRO A 2 -38.76 -9.24 33.88
N GLU A 3 -38.85 -10.02 32.81
CA GLU A 3 -38.16 -11.31 32.69
C GLU A 3 -36.67 -11.09 32.85
N ILE A 4 -36.13 -11.63 33.94
CA ILE A 4 -34.69 -11.73 34.13
C ILE A 4 -34.21 -12.80 33.16
N ALA A 5 -33.72 -12.37 32.00
CA ALA A 5 -32.99 -13.25 31.09
C ALA A 5 -31.74 -13.76 31.82
N VAL A 6 -31.85 -14.96 32.38
CA VAL A 6 -30.70 -15.68 32.95
C VAL A 6 -29.74 -15.94 31.80
N ALA A 7 -28.63 -15.21 31.79
CA ALA A 7 -27.54 -15.45 30.84
C ALA A 7 -27.05 -16.90 31.05
N ILE A 8 -27.47 -17.82 30.20
CA ILE A 8 -26.98 -19.20 30.20
C ILE A 8 -25.48 -19.13 29.89
N ARG A 9 -24.67 -19.29 30.92
CA ARG A 9 -23.19 -19.36 30.80
C ARG A 9 -22.85 -20.60 29.98
N GLN A 10 -22.66 -20.44 28.69
CA GLN A 10 -22.26 -21.54 27.80
C GLN A 10 -20.95 -22.14 28.32
N ARG A 11 -20.94 -23.45 28.54
CA ARG A 11 -19.71 -24.19 28.90
C ARG A 11 -18.75 -24.07 27.72
N THR A 12 -17.58 -23.48 27.96
CA THR A 12 -16.51 -23.41 26.95
C THR A 12 -16.02 -24.83 26.65
N ASP A 13 -16.10 -25.22 25.38
CA ASP A 13 -15.51 -26.47 24.90
C ASP A 13 -13.98 -26.41 25.09
N PRO A 14 -13.30 -27.53 25.43
CA PRO A 14 -11.85 -27.61 25.41
C PRO A 14 -11.21 -27.12 24.10
N ALA A 15 -11.90 -27.29 22.96
CA ALA A 15 -11.47 -26.74 21.68
C ALA A 15 -11.44 -25.21 21.67
N ASP A 16 -12.36 -24.52 22.35
CA ASP A 16 -12.36 -23.04 22.43
C ASP A 16 -11.11 -22.49 23.12
N ARG A 17 -10.52 -23.25 24.06
CA ARG A 17 -9.26 -22.88 24.70
C ARG A 17 -8.10 -22.78 23.72
N ILE A 18 -8.07 -23.65 22.69
CA ILE A 18 -7.06 -23.59 21.61
C ILE A 18 -7.27 -22.30 20.81
N GLY A 19 -8.52 -21.94 20.52
CA GLY A 19 -8.86 -20.67 19.85
C GLY A 19 -8.43 -19.45 20.65
N HIS A 20 -8.69 -19.45 21.97
CA HIS A 20 -8.26 -18.38 22.87
C HIS A 20 -6.73 -18.26 22.96
N ALA A 21 -6.01 -19.39 23.06
CA ALA A 21 -4.55 -19.40 23.06
C ALA A 21 -3.98 -18.88 21.74
N GLY A 22 -4.54 -19.31 20.59
CA GLY A 22 -4.15 -18.81 19.27
C GLY A 22 -4.38 -17.30 19.13
N LEU A 23 -5.51 -16.78 19.61
CA LEU A 23 -5.80 -15.35 19.60
C LEU A 23 -4.84 -14.57 20.50
N LEU A 24 -4.48 -15.13 21.66
CA LEU A 24 -3.47 -14.55 22.55
C LEU A 24 -2.10 -14.47 21.87
N VAL A 25 -1.69 -15.53 21.13
CA VAL A 25 -0.44 -15.50 20.38
C VAL A 25 -0.45 -14.39 19.32
N VAL A 26 -1.52 -14.25 18.54
CA VAL A 26 -1.65 -13.16 17.57
C VAL A 26 -1.60 -11.78 18.25
N PHE A 27 -2.26 -11.64 19.40
CA PHE A 27 -2.21 -10.41 20.19
C PHE A 27 -0.78 -10.09 20.65
N VAL A 28 -0.08 -11.05 21.24
CA VAL A 28 1.31 -10.88 21.70
C VAL A 28 2.24 -10.54 20.53
N LEU A 29 2.07 -11.17 19.37
CA LEU A 29 2.85 -10.84 18.17
C LEU A 29 2.61 -9.40 17.72
N LEU A 30 1.36 -8.94 17.66
CA LEU A 30 1.07 -7.55 17.30
C LEU A 30 1.57 -6.57 18.36
N MET A 31 1.50 -6.92 19.65
CA MET A 31 2.08 -6.08 20.71
C MET A 31 3.60 -5.98 20.58
N ALA A 32 4.30 -7.09 20.34
CA ALA A 32 5.77 -7.12 20.26
C ALA A 32 6.31 -6.50 18.95
N PHE A 33 5.63 -6.70 17.82
CA PHE A 33 6.14 -6.28 16.51
C PHE A 33 5.45 -5.03 15.94
N LEU A 34 4.41 -4.50 16.57
CA LEU A 34 3.79 -3.24 16.18
C LEU A 34 3.83 -2.21 17.30
N VAL A 35 3.24 -2.54 18.47
CA VAL A 35 3.04 -1.54 19.52
C VAL A 35 4.36 -1.21 20.23
N ALA A 36 5.18 -2.20 20.56
CA ALA A 36 6.43 -1.97 21.27
C ALA A 36 7.44 -1.15 20.43
N PRO A 37 7.66 -1.40 19.11
CA PRO A 37 8.47 -0.52 18.27
C PRO A 37 7.92 0.91 18.17
N LEU A 38 6.60 1.09 18.05
CA LEU A 38 6.01 2.43 18.02
C LEU A 38 6.17 3.16 19.36
N ALA A 39 6.01 2.46 20.47
CA ALA A 39 6.26 3.01 21.79
C ALA A 39 7.73 3.44 21.94
N ALA A 40 8.68 2.66 21.40
CA ALA A 40 10.09 3.02 21.40
C ALA A 40 10.37 4.33 20.63
N VAL A 41 9.70 4.56 19.47
CA VAL A 41 9.81 5.86 18.75
C VAL A 41 9.28 7.00 19.61
N LEU A 42 8.13 6.81 20.27
CA LEU A 42 7.54 7.85 21.12
C LEU A 42 8.43 8.15 22.33
N MET A 43 9.00 7.14 22.97
CA MET A 43 9.93 7.32 24.10
C MET A 43 11.19 8.06 23.63
N GLN A 44 11.81 7.62 22.53
CA GLN A 44 13.01 8.25 22.00
C GLN A 44 12.81 9.72 21.60
N SER A 45 11.60 10.12 21.22
CA SER A 45 11.28 11.51 20.87
C SER A 45 11.24 12.46 22.06
N VAL A 46 11.06 11.94 23.30
CA VAL A 46 10.98 12.70 24.54
C VAL A 46 12.15 12.45 25.50
N GLU A 47 13.18 11.73 25.05
CA GLU A 47 14.40 11.43 25.78
C GLU A 47 15.61 12.15 25.18
N ASP A 48 16.62 12.47 26.02
CA ASP A 48 17.91 12.96 25.57
C ASP A 48 18.83 11.79 25.14
N ARG A 49 20.07 12.11 24.73
CA ARG A 49 21.07 11.09 24.34
C ARG A 49 21.50 10.17 25.50
N ASN A 50 21.22 10.54 26.73
CA ASN A 50 21.56 9.77 27.95
C ASN A 50 20.35 8.96 28.44
N GLY A 51 19.20 9.04 27.78
CA GLY A 51 17.97 8.36 28.19
C GLY A 51 17.19 9.09 29.30
N HIS A 52 17.48 10.38 29.55
CA HIS A 52 16.69 11.15 30.49
C HIS A 52 15.48 11.76 29.80
N PHE A 53 14.36 11.76 30.48
CA PHE A 53 13.12 12.36 29.99
C PHE A 53 13.23 13.89 29.94
N VAL A 54 13.11 14.47 28.75
CA VAL A 54 13.23 15.91 28.46
C VAL A 54 11.92 16.53 27.97
N ALA A 55 10.81 15.85 28.16
CA ALA A 55 9.48 16.30 27.75
C ALA A 55 9.45 16.75 26.26
N LEU A 56 9.21 18.02 25.97
CA LEU A 56 9.07 18.53 24.60
C LEU A 56 10.31 19.29 24.09
N ASP A 57 11.45 19.24 24.79
CA ASP A 57 12.64 20.00 24.40
C ASP A 57 13.15 19.63 23.00
N ASN A 58 13.08 18.34 22.63
CA ASN A 58 13.43 17.88 21.29
C ASN A 58 12.50 18.46 20.21
N PHE A 59 11.21 18.62 20.51
CA PHE A 59 10.23 19.25 19.61
C PHE A 59 10.47 20.76 19.48
N VAL A 60 10.84 21.42 20.58
CA VAL A 60 11.23 22.84 20.57
C VAL A 60 12.48 23.03 19.72
N ALA A 61 13.49 22.19 19.88
CA ALA A 61 14.72 22.22 19.08
C ALA A 61 14.43 21.97 17.58
N TYR A 62 13.46 21.12 17.27
CA TYR A 62 12.99 20.90 15.90
C TYR A 62 12.40 22.19 15.30
N VAL A 63 11.47 22.85 16.00
CA VAL A 63 10.83 24.09 15.54
C VAL A 63 11.83 25.24 15.41
N GLN A 64 12.87 25.27 16.22
CA GLN A 64 13.96 26.24 16.15
C GLN A 64 14.94 25.99 14.98
N THR A 65 14.80 24.87 14.27
CA THR A 65 15.65 24.53 13.11
C THR A 65 14.90 24.85 11.80
N PRO A 66 15.17 25.98 11.12
CA PRO A 66 14.38 26.43 9.96
C PRO A 66 14.30 25.40 8.83
N ALA A 67 15.40 24.68 8.56
CA ALA A 67 15.44 23.66 7.52
C ALA A 67 14.41 22.54 7.76
N LEU A 68 14.27 22.07 9.00
CA LEU A 68 13.32 21.00 9.36
C LEU A 68 11.86 21.48 9.27
N VAL A 69 11.59 22.73 9.66
CA VAL A 69 10.25 23.33 9.50
C VAL A 69 9.91 23.50 8.01
N HIS A 70 10.89 23.85 7.18
CA HIS A 70 10.70 23.90 5.72
C HIS A 70 10.34 22.53 5.15
N SER A 71 10.99 21.45 5.58
CA SER A 71 10.70 20.09 5.13
C SER A 71 9.28 19.64 5.52
N LEU A 72 8.81 20.03 6.70
CA LEU A 72 7.41 19.80 7.11
C LEU A 72 6.45 20.49 6.15
N TRP A 73 6.69 21.77 5.86
CA TRP A 73 5.87 22.52 4.92
C TRP A 73 5.92 21.94 3.51
N ASN A 74 7.11 21.59 3.04
CA ASN A 74 7.32 20.93 1.75
C ASN A 74 6.51 19.64 1.64
N SER A 75 6.54 18.79 2.67
CA SER A 75 5.78 17.55 2.70
C SER A 75 4.27 17.78 2.58
N ILE A 76 3.74 18.77 3.31
CA ILE A 76 2.31 19.08 3.33
C ILE A 76 1.85 19.64 1.97
N TRP A 77 2.53 20.67 1.44
CA TRP A 77 2.06 21.30 0.21
C TRP A 77 2.27 20.41 -1.02
N VAL A 78 3.38 19.65 -1.12
CA VAL A 78 3.57 18.68 -2.22
C VAL A 78 2.49 17.62 -2.18
N SER A 79 2.20 17.03 -1.01
CA SER A 79 1.13 16.04 -0.87
C SER A 79 -0.24 16.61 -1.23
N ALA A 80 -0.51 17.87 -0.85
CA ALA A 80 -1.75 18.55 -1.22
C ALA A 80 -1.85 18.79 -2.73
N VAL A 81 -0.77 19.23 -3.39
CA VAL A 81 -0.74 19.48 -4.84
C VAL A 81 -0.89 18.17 -5.61
N VAL A 82 -0.14 17.12 -5.25
CA VAL A 82 -0.29 15.79 -5.87
C VAL A 82 -1.72 15.29 -5.74
N THR A 83 -2.31 15.40 -4.56
CA THR A 83 -3.71 15.01 -4.32
C THR A 83 -4.67 15.80 -5.21
N LEU A 84 -4.51 17.13 -5.26
CA LEU A 84 -5.36 18.02 -6.05
C LEU A 84 -5.30 17.72 -7.55
N LEU A 85 -4.15 17.31 -8.06
CA LEU A 85 -3.97 16.96 -9.48
C LEU A 85 -4.40 15.53 -9.78
N THR A 86 -4.07 14.58 -8.90
CA THR A 86 -4.34 13.16 -9.13
C THR A 86 -5.83 12.82 -9.02
N ILE A 87 -6.54 13.38 -8.03
CA ILE A 87 -7.94 13.01 -7.79
C ILE A 87 -8.86 13.36 -8.96
N PRO A 88 -8.83 14.57 -9.57
CA PRO A 88 -9.64 14.86 -10.75
C PRO A 88 -9.27 13.96 -11.95
N ALA A 89 -7.97 13.73 -12.18
CA ALA A 89 -7.52 12.85 -13.26
C ALA A 89 -8.00 11.40 -13.05
N ALA A 90 -7.82 10.83 -11.87
CA ALA A 90 -8.28 9.48 -11.56
C ALA A 90 -9.81 9.38 -11.56
N PHE A 91 -10.52 10.44 -11.11
CA PHE A 91 -11.98 10.49 -11.14
C PHE A 91 -12.51 10.47 -12.58
N LEU A 92 -11.94 11.29 -13.46
CA LEU A 92 -12.34 11.30 -14.87
C LEU A 92 -12.06 9.95 -15.54
N PHE A 93 -10.94 9.30 -15.22
CA PHE A 93 -10.62 7.97 -15.71
C PHE A 93 -11.60 6.90 -15.17
N ALA A 94 -11.91 6.93 -13.87
CA ALA A 94 -12.91 6.05 -13.25
C ALA A 94 -14.31 6.29 -13.84
N TYR A 95 -14.66 7.56 -14.10
CA TYR A 95 -15.90 7.96 -14.73
C TYR A 95 -15.99 7.40 -16.17
N ALA A 96 -14.91 7.50 -16.96
CA ALA A 96 -14.82 6.92 -18.28
C ALA A 96 -15.05 5.40 -18.25
N LEU A 97 -14.40 4.67 -17.34
CA LEU A 97 -14.58 3.22 -17.23
C LEU A 97 -15.99 2.80 -16.82
N THR A 98 -16.67 3.59 -15.98
CA THR A 98 -17.95 3.20 -15.37
C THR A 98 -19.16 3.82 -16.04
N ARG A 99 -19.03 4.96 -16.75
CA ARG A 99 -20.15 5.77 -17.28
C ARG A 99 -20.16 5.91 -18.79
N SER A 100 -19.16 5.39 -19.53
CA SER A 100 -19.14 5.37 -20.99
C SER A 100 -19.30 3.97 -21.55
N CYS A 101 -19.57 3.86 -22.85
CA CYS A 101 -19.51 2.61 -23.62
C CYS A 101 -18.23 2.50 -24.45
N MET A 102 -17.14 3.17 -24.01
CA MET A 102 -15.85 3.14 -24.71
C MET A 102 -15.31 1.72 -24.89
N PRO A 103 -14.58 1.43 -25.98
CA PRO A 103 -13.92 0.15 -26.20
C PRO A 103 -12.72 -0.03 -25.26
N LEU A 104 -12.21 -1.26 -25.16
CA LEU A 104 -10.95 -1.62 -24.48
C LEU A 104 -10.85 -1.21 -22.99
N LYS A 105 -11.99 -1.06 -22.27
CA LYS A 105 -12.01 -0.69 -20.84
C LYS A 105 -11.08 -1.55 -19.98
N GLY A 106 -11.04 -2.87 -20.23
CA GLY A 106 -10.17 -3.80 -19.51
C GLY A 106 -8.69 -3.50 -19.74
N VAL A 107 -8.30 -3.19 -20.96
CA VAL A 107 -6.90 -2.83 -21.31
C VAL A 107 -6.49 -1.55 -20.61
N PHE A 108 -7.28 -0.49 -20.73
CA PHE A 108 -6.99 0.79 -20.07
C PHE A 108 -6.90 0.63 -18.55
N ARG A 109 -7.84 -0.12 -17.95
CA ARG A 109 -7.79 -0.43 -16.51
C ARG A 109 -6.51 -1.17 -16.13
N THR A 110 -6.10 -2.19 -16.90
CA THR A 110 -4.90 -2.96 -16.61
C THR A 110 -3.66 -2.07 -16.69
N ILE A 111 -3.51 -1.25 -17.74
CA ILE A 111 -2.37 -0.33 -17.87
C ILE A 111 -2.34 0.66 -16.71
N ALA A 112 -3.49 1.24 -16.35
CA ALA A 112 -3.57 2.20 -15.24
C ALA A 112 -3.25 1.60 -13.86
N LEU A 113 -3.36 0.27 -13.69
CA LEU A 113 -3.03 -0.44 -12.46
C LEU A 113 -1.61 -1.03 -12.46
N THR A 114 -0.89 -0.99 -13.59
CA THR A 114 0.47 -1.55 -13.70
C THR A 114 1.48 -0.93 -12.70
N PRO A 115 1.41 0.37 -12.34
CA PRO A 115 2.34 0.94 -11.36
C PRO A 115 2.34 0.24 -10.00
N LEU A 116 1.27 -0.46 -9.62
CA LEU A 116 1.22 -1.27 -8.40
C LEU A 116 2.22 -2.46 -8.38
N LEU A 117 2.72 -2.86 -9.55
CA LEU A 117 3.65 -3.99 -9.70
C LEU A 117 5.11 -3.55 -9.69
N ALA A 118 5.38 -2.25 -9.74
CA ALA A 118 6.72 -1.68 -9.83
C ALA A 118 7.10 -0.94 -8.53
N PRO A 119 8.39 -0.91 -8.16
CA PRO A 119 8.84 -0.04 -7.08
C PRO A 119 8.62 1.45 -7.45
N SER A 120 8.29 2.29 -6.47
CA SER A 120 8.08 3.74 -6.68
C SER A 120 9.31 4.42 -7.29
N LEU A 121 10.50 3.91 -6.98
CA LEU A 121 11.79 4.36 -7.54
C LEU A 121 11.85 4.30 -9.07
N LEU A 122 11.17 3.32 -9.70
CA LEU A 122 11.13 3.19 -11.16
C LEU A 122 10.58 4.44 -11.84
N ALA A 123 9.54 5.04 -11.27
CA ALA A 123 8.95 6.27 -11.78
C ALA A 123 9.97 7.42 -11.73
N ALA A 124 10.61 7.63 -10.58
CA ALA A 124 11.61 8.68 -10.40
C ALA A 124 12.78 8.54 -11.38
N ILE A 125 13.33 7.34 -11.52
CA ILE A 125 14.43 7.04 -12.47
C ILE A 125 13.96 7.32 -13.90
N SER A 126 12.76 6.88 -14.29
CA SER A 126 12.22 7.14 -15.64
C SER A 126 12.07 8.62 -15.93
N PHE A 127 11.58 9.43 -14.98
CA PHE A 127 11.46 10.86 -15.15
C PHE A 127 12.82 11.55 -15.23
N ILE A 128 13.85 11.03 -14.55
CA ILE A 128 15.24 11.50 -14.73
C ILE A 128 15.74 11.24 -16.15
N TYR A 129 15.48 10.08 -16.75
CA TYR A 129 15.82 9.80 -18.14
C TYR A 129 15.01 10.64 -19.14
N TRP A 130 13.76 10.98 -18.84
CA TRP A 130 12.96 11.87 -19.68
C TRP A 130 13.40 13.33 -19.58
N PHE A 131 13.62 13.87 -18.37
CA PHE A 131 13.69 15.31 -18.11
C PHE A 131 14.89 15.74 -17.29
N GLY A 132 15.75 14.83 -16.85
CA GLY A 132 16.96 15.13 -16.07
C GLY A 132 18.02 15.91 -16.87
N ASN A 133 19.17 16.11 -16.28
CA ASN A 133 20.26 16.90 -16.87
C ASN A 133 20.73 16.39 -18.24
N GLN A 134 20.55 15.12 -18.50
CA GLN A 134 20.84 14.45 -19.78
C GLN A 134 19.58 13.81 -20.37
N GLY A 135 18.39 14.28 -19.96
CA GLY A 135 17.11 13.72 -20.37
C GLY A 135 16.74 14.06 -21.82
N VAL A 136 15.97 13.15 -22.46
CA VAL A 136 15.52 13.29 -23.86
C VAL A 136 14.71 14.56 -24.10
N LEU A 137 13.87 14.95 -23.14
CA LEU A 137 12.95 16.09 -23.25
C LEU A 137 13.37 17.28 -22.35
N LYS A 138 14.66 17.35 -21.97
CA LYS A 138 15.18 18.44 -21.14
C LYS A 138 14.89 19.82 -21.76
N ASP A 139 15.22 19.99 -23.05
CA ASP A 139 15.05 21.28 -23.73
C ASP A 139 13.57 21.67 -23.84
N ALA A 140 12.68 20.71 -24.09
CA ALA A 140 11.24 20.94 -24.11
C ALA A 140 10.70 21.37 -22.74
N MET A 141 11.20 20.76 -21.65
CA MET A 141 10.84 21.12 -20.28
C MET A 141 11.31 22.56 -19.96
N GLN A 142 12.54 22.92 -20.33
CA GLN A 142 13.09 24.25 -20.13
C GLN A 142 12.33 25.32 -20.94
N ALA A 143 11.89 24.98 -22.16
CA ALA A 143 11.04 25.86 -22.96
C ALA A 143 9.67 26.15 -22.30
N LEU A 144 9.19 25.25 -21.46
CA LEU A 144 7.98 25.43 -20.64
C LEU A 144 8.23 26.22 -19.34
N GLY A 145 9.46 26.72 -19.12
CA GLY A 145 9.83 27.50 -17.95
C GLY A 145 10.18 26.67 -16.70
N ILE A 146 10.28 25.34 -16.82
CA ILE A 146 10.70 24.45 -15.74
C ILE A 146 12.22 24.25 -15.84
N ALA A 147 12.96 24.87 -14.93
CA ALA A 147 14.42 24.87 -14.98
C ALA A 147 15.06 23.49 -14.73
N SER A 148 14.45 22.67 -13.89
CA SER A 148 14.95 21.35 -13.50
C SER A 148 13.81 20.42 -13.08
N ILE A 149 13.96 19.13 -13.40
CA ILE A 149 13.05 18.08 -12.88
C ILE A 149 13.37 17.74 -11.43
N TYR A 150 14.61 17.96 -10.98
CA TYR A 150 15.00 17.68 -9.60
C TYR A 150 14.33 18.67 -8.65
N GLY A 151 13.77 18.16 -7.56
CA GLY A 151 13.02 18.94 -6.59
C GLY A 151 11.51 18.69 -6.64
N ALA A 152 10.74 19.69 -6.25
CA ALA A 152 9.28 19.59 -6.11
C ALA A 152 8.57 19.13 -7.40
N ALA A 153 8.99 19.62 -8.57
CA ALA A 153 8.34 19.28 -9.84
C ALA A 153 8.47 17.77 -10.14
N GLY A 154 9.66 17.21 -9.99
CA GLY A 154 9.88 15.78 -10.19
C GLY A 154 9.18 14.92 -9.17
N ILE A 155 9.18 15.32 -7.89
CA ILE A 155 8.42 14.62 -6.86
C ILE A 155 6.94 14.60 -7.24
N ILE A 156 6.33 15.74 -7.56
CA ILE A 156 4.91 15.83 -7.90
C ILE A 156 4.55 14.89 -9.06
N VAL A 157 5.28 14.92 -10.16
CA VAL A 157 4.95 14.13 -11.35
C VAL A 157 5.17 12.63 -11.09
N SER A 158 6.25 12.25 -10.40
CA SER A 158 6.54 10.86 -10.05
C SER A 158 5.51 10.29 -9.06
N GLU A 159 5.13 11.08 -8.07
CA GLU A 159 4.09 10.71 -7.10
C GLU A 159 2.73 10.56 -7.76
N MET A 160 2.33 11.48 -8.66
CA MET A 160 1.08 11.33 -9.42
C MET A 160 1.02 9.98 -10.14
N PHE A 161 2.11 9.55 -10.75
CA PHE A 161 2.19 8.25 -11.40
C PHE A 161 2.04 7.09 -10.40
N ALA A 162 2.73 7.16 -9.26
CA ALA A 162 2.75 6.10 -8.25
C ALA A 162 1.40 5.93 -7.52
N VAL A 163 0.74 7.05 -7.17
CA VAL A 163 -0.51 7.00 -6.38
C VAL A 163 -1.78 6.92 -7.22
N PHE A 164 -1.70 7.19 -8.54
CA PHE A 164 -2.84 7.14 -9.46
C PHE A 164 -3.65 5.84 -9.38
N PRO A 165 -3.03 4.63 -9.39
CA PRO A 165 -3.77 3.38 -9.30
C PRO A 165 -4.59 3.24 -8.02
N HIS A 166 -4.06 3.71 -6.88
CA HIS A 166 -4.74 3.66 -5.60
C HIS A 166 -6.00 4.53 -5.60
N ALA A 167 -5.86 5.79 -6.04
CA ALA A 167 -6.99 6.69 -6.21
C ALA A 167 -8.03 6.12 -7.18
N LEU A 168 -7.58 5.58 -8.32
CA LEU A 168 -8.43 5.00 -9.34
C LEU A 168 -9.28 3.84 -8.80
N MET A 169 -8.70 2.92 -8.04
CA MET A 169 -9.41 1.77 -7.46
C MET A 169 -10.52 2.21 -6.51
N ILE A 170 -10.24 3.17 -5.64
CA ILE A 170 -11.24 3.71 -4.69
C ILE A 170 -12.38 4.39 -5.46
N LEU A 171 -12.06 5.18 -6.47
CA LEU A 171 -13.03 5.94 -7.26
C LEU A 171 -13.88 5.05 -8.18
N ILE A 172 -13.31 4.01 -8.79
CA ILE A 172 -14.08 2.99 -9.52
C ILE A 172 -15.10 2.35 -8.58
N THR A 173 -14.66 1.92 -7.40
CA THR A 173 -15.54 1.31 -6.40
C THR A 173 -16.67 2.26 -6.01
N ALA A 174 -16.36 3.51 -5.71
CA ALA A 174 -17.36 4.51 -5.34
C ALA A 174 -18.40 4.77 -6.44
N LEU A 175 -17.95 4.84 -7.70
CA LEU A 175 -18.85 5.05 -8.82
C LEU A 175 -19.69 3.81 -9.18
N THR A 176 -19.18 2.60 -8.97
CA THR A 176 -19.95 1.37 -9.24
C THR A 176 -21.07 1.12 -8.25
N LEU A 177 -20.99 1.70 -7.06
CA LEU A 177 -22.02 1.59 -6.01
C LEU A 177 -23.25 2.51 -6.24
N ALA A 178 -23.24 3.37 -7.26
CA ALA A 178 -24.33 4.28 -7.56
C ALA A 178 -25.58 3.55 -8.08
N ASP A 179 -26.77 3.92 -7.56
CA ASP A 179 -28.05 3.33 -7.96
C ASP A 179 -28.53 3.89 -9.32
N ALA A 180 -28.76 2.99 -10.29
CA ALA A 180 -29.25 3.32 -11.63
C ALA A 180 -30.59 4.06 -11.61
N ARG A 181 -31.47 3.77 -10.63
CA ARG A 181 -32.82 4.35 -10.51
C ARG A 181 -32.79 5.87 -10.41
N LEU A 182 -31.76 6.45 -9.76
CA LEU A 182 -31.60 7.90 -9.66
C LEU A 182 -31.35 8.52 -11.04
N TYR A 183 -30.58 7.83 -11.89
CA TYR A 183 -30.29 8.29 -13.26
C TYR A 183 -31.53 8.14 -14.15
N GLU A 184 -32.28 7.04 -14.03
CA GLU A 184 -33.52 6.81 -14.76
C GLU A 184 -34.60 7.85 -14.40
N ALA A 185 -34.75 8.16 -13.12
CA ALA A 185 -35.68 9.21 -12.68
C ALA A 185 -35.27 10.59 -13.22
N ALA A 186 -33.97 10.90 -13.23
CA ALA A 186 -33.46 12.14 -13.80
C ALA A 186 -33.65 12.22 -15.34
N ASP A 187 -33.53 11.07 -16.03
CA ASP A 187 -33.81 10.97 -17.48
C ASP A 187 -35.30 11.20 -17.76
N ALA A 188 -36.21 10.62 -16.97
CA ALA A 188 -37.65 10.83 -17.08
C ALA A 188 -38.05 12.30 -16.86
N LEU A 189 -37.30 13.03 -16.02
CA LEU A 189 -37.49 14.47 -15.78
C LEU A 189 -36.79 15.36 -16.83
N GLY A 190 -36.17 14.80 -17.86
CA GLY A 190 -35.48 15.55 -18.91
C GLY A 190 -34.21 16.27 -18.42
N THR A 191 -33.58 15.80 -17.33
CA THR A 191 -32.41 16.44 -16.72
C THR A 191 -31.18 16.35 -17.63
N SER A 192 -30.48 17.47 -17.82
CA SER A 192 -29.25 17.52 -18.64
C SER A 192 -28.11 16.68 -18.02
N ALA A 193 -27.17 16.23 -18.88
CA ALA A 193 -26.02 15.45 -18.43
C ALA A 193 -25.17 16.16 -17.36
N ALA A 194 -24.93 17.47 -17.52
CA ALA A 194 -24.20 18.28 -16.55
C ALA A 194 -24.94 18.35 -15.20
N ARG A 195 -26.26 18.51 -15.20
CA ARG A 195 -27.04 18.53 -13.96
C ARG A 195 -27.03 17.16 -13.30
N LYS A 196 -27.18 16.04 -14.04
CA LYS A 196 -27.05 14.67 -13.50
C LYS A 196 -25.68 14.46 -12.86
N PHE A 197 -24.63 14.93 -13.50
CA PHE A 197 -23.28 14.85 -12.95
C PHE A 197 -23.16 15.58 -11.60
N LEU A 198 -23.63 16.84 -11.52
CA LEU A 198 -23.50 17.67 -10.32
C LEU A 198 -24.46 17.25 -9.19
N THR A 199 -25.66 16.70 -9.50
CA THR A 199 -26.70 16.42 -8.50
C THR A 199 -26.77 14.94 -8.09
N ILE A 200 -26.29 14.02 -8.93
CA ILE A 200 -26.38 12.58 -8.66
C ILE A 200 -24.96 11.97 -8.56
N THR A 201 -24.14 12.12 -9.62
CA THR A 201 -22.86 11.45 -9.69
C THR A 201 -21.87 11.96 -8.64
N LEU A 202 -21.64 13.28 -8.60
CA LEU A 202 -20.67 13.87 -7.68
C LEU A 202 -21.09 13.74 -6.20
N PRO A 203 -22.35 14.02 -5.81
CA PRO A 203 -22.81 13.76 -4.44
C PRO A 203 -22.81 12.28 -4.06
N GLY A 204 -23.15 11.39 -5.00
CA GLY A 204 -23.09 9.94 -4.77
C GLY A 204 -21.67 9.41 -4.55
N ALA A 205 -20.68 10.00 -5.23
CA ALA A 205 -19.27 9.64 -5.11
C ALA A 205 -18.52 10.39 -4.00
N LYS A 206 -19.16 11.34 -3.29
CA LYS A 206 -18.47 12.27 -2.35
C LYS A 206 -17.60 11.56 -1.31
N TYR A 207 -18.11 10.48 -0.72
CA TYR A 207 -17.36 9.74 0.30
C TYR A 207 -16.15 9.02 -0.29
N GLY A 208 -16.30 8.44 -1.49
CA GLY A 208 -15.18 7.85 -2.22
C GLY A 208 -14.16 8.88 -2.68
N LEU A 209 -14.58 10.09 -3.09
CA LEU A 209 -13.68 11.20 -3.42
C LEU A 209 -12.87 11.63 -2.22
N ILE A 210 -13.50 11.81 -1.05
CA ILE A 210 -12.79 12.22 0.16
C ILE A 210 -11.85 11.09 0.62
N SER A 211 -12.29 9.84 0.59
CA SER A 211 -11.43 8.69 0.91
C SER A 211 -10.24 8.60 -0.03
N ALA A 212 -10.46 8.71 -1.35
CA ALA A 212 -9.36 8.71 -2.33
C ALA A 212 -8.38 9.85 -2.08
N ALA A 213 -8.87 11.06 -1.76
CA ALA A 213 -8.01 12.21 -1.45
C ALA A 213 -7.17 11.99 -0.18
N LEU A 214 -7.78 11.48 0.89
CA LEU A 214 -7.08 11.20 2.15
C LEU A 214 -6.02 10.11 1.98
N VAL A 215 -6.36 9.03 1.26
CA VAL A 215 -5.41 7.94 0.99
C VAL A 215 -4.26 8.44 0.12
N THR A 216 -4.56 9.18 -0.96
CA THR A 216 -3.53 9.77 -1.84
C THR A 216 -2.60 10.69 -1.06
N PHE A 217 -3.15 11.61 -0.26
CA PHE A 217 -2.36 12.51 0.59
C PHE A 217 -1.45 11.74 1.54
N THR A 218 -1.98 10.69 2.19
CA THR A 218 -1.21 9.87 3.13
C THR A 218 -0.07 9.12 2.43
N LEU A 219 -0.34 8.52 1.27
CA LEU A 219 0.68 7.80 0.51
C LEU A 219 1.84 8.72 0.11
N VAL A 220 1.53 9.92 -0.39
CA VAL A 220 2.54 10.90 -0.83
C VAL A 220 3.36 11.44 0.35
N ILE A 221 2.71 11.87 1.45
CA ILE A 221 3.45 12.45 2.58
C ILE A 221 4.37 11.43 3.25
N THR A 222 4.07 10.14 3.14
CA THR A 222 4.82 9.06 3.76
C THR A 222 5.81 8.38 2.81
N ASP A 223 5.79 8.70 1.51
CA ASP A 223 6.74 8.11 0.57
C ASP A 223 8.15 8.64 0.81
N PHE A 224 9.09 7.70 0.73
CA PHE A 224 10.51 7.97 0.88
C PHE A 224 11.26 7.83 -0.44
N GLY A 225 10.88 6.84 -1.24
CA GLY A 225 11.64 6.42 -2.40
C GLY A 225 11.75 7.50 -3.48
N ILE A 226 10.63 8.05 -3.90
CA ILE A 226 10.58 9.10 -4.93
C ILE A 226 11.33 10.36 -4.48
N PRO A 227 11.03 10.97 -3.31
CA PRO A 227 11.75 12.16 -2.86
C PRO A 227 13.25 11.93 -2.70
N LYS A 228 13.68 10.74 -2.33
CA LYS A 228 15.10 10.42 -2.14
C LYS A 228 15.87 10.42 -3.47
N VAL A 229 15.26 9.92 -4.56
CA VAL A 229 15.89 9.80 -5.88
C VAL A 229 15.81 11.10 -6.69
N ILE A 230 14.63 11.73 -6.76
CA ILE A 230 14.42 12.90 -7.65
C ILE A 230 14.31 14.23 -6.89
N GLY A 231 14.27 14.19 -5.56
CA GLY A 231 14.11 15.39 -4.73
C GLY A 231 15.29 16.36 -4.77
N GLY A 232 16.51 15.88 -5.02
CA GLY A 232 17.71 16.73 -5.01
C GLY A 232 17.87 17.45 -3.66
N ASN A 233 17.85 18.79 -3.68
CA ASN A 233 17.94 19.63 -2.48
C ASN A 233 16.58 19.98 -1.86
N PHE A 234 15.50 19.41 -2.37
CA PHE A 234 14.17 19.65 -1.86
C PHE A 234 13.81 18.58 -0.82
N ASP A 235 13.99 18.94 0.44
CA ASP A 235 13.79 18.03 1.56
C ASP A 235 12.33 17.92 1.96
N VAL A 236 11.92 16.69 2.31
CA VAL A 236 10.62 16.35 2.90
C VAL A 236 10.85 15.55 4.18
N LEU A 237 9.81 15.43 5.04
CA LEU A 237 9.94 14.73 6.33
C LEU A 237 10.54 13.33 6.20
N ALA A 238 10.13 12.57 5.19
CA ALA A 238 10.63 11.21 4.96
C ALA A 238 12.14 11.18 4.68
N THR A 239 12.65 12.10 3.86
CA THR A 239 14.10 12.22 3.60
C THR A 239 14.86 12.74 4.80
N ASP A 240 14.26 13.61 5.62
CA ASP A 240 14.88 14.12 6.85
C ASP A 240 15.08 13.02 7.88
N ILE A 241 14.09 12.13 8.08
CA ILE A 241 14.28 10.97 8.97
C ILE A 241 15.52 10.19 8.55
N PHE A 242 15.67 9.90 7.26
CA PHE A 242 16.80 9.15 6.76
C PHE A 242 18.13 9.89 6.96
N LYS A 243 18.18 11.20 6.66
CA LYS A 243 19.38 12.03 6.83
C LYS A 243 19.80 12.13 8.29
N LEU A 244 18.84 12.35 9.21
CA LEU A 244 19.09 12.45 10.64
C LEU A 244 19.58 11.13 11.23
N VAL A 245 18.92 10.02 10.90
CA VAL A 245 19.20 8.70 11.50
C VAL A 245 20.47 8.07 10.89
N ILE A 246 20.54 7.96 9.57
CA ILE A 246 21.67 7.29 8.88
C ILE A 246 22.84 8.24 8.69
N GLY A 247 22.57 9.48 8.24
CA GLY A 247 23.63 10.44 7.92
C GLY A 247 24.27 11.09 9.14
N GLN A 248 23.47 11.47 10.14
CA GLN A 248 23.91 12.24 11.31
C GLN A 248 23.93 11.47 12.61
N GLN A 249 23.36 10.26 12.65
CA GLN A 249 23.19 9.43 13.85
C GLN A 249 22.47 10.18 15.00
N ASP A 250 21.58 11.13 14.63
CA ASP A 250 20.75 11.89 15.56
C ASP A 250 19.38 11.22 15.69
N PHE A 251 19.34 10.20 16.55
CA PHE A 251 18.16 9.36 16.74
C PHE A 251 17.01 10.12 17.41
N GLN A 252 17.29 11.06 18.30
CA GLN A 252 16.28 11.86 18.99
C GLN A 252 15.52 12.76 18.03
N ARG A 253 16.24 13.53 17.21
CA ARG A 253 15.60 14.35 16.16
C ARG A 253 14.92 13.50 15.11
N GLY A 254 15.54 12.38 14.72
CA GLY A 254 14.91 11.40 13.84
C GLY A 254 13.57 10.88 14.38
N ALA A 255 13.49 10.60 15.67
CA ALA A 255 12.26 10.18 16.34
C ALA A 255 11.20 11.30 16.38
N VAL A 256 11.60 12.56 16.62
CA VAL A 256 10.67 13.71 16.53
C VAL A 256 10.06 13.83 15.14
N VAL A 257 10.89 13.78 14.09
CA VAL A 257 10.40 13.86 12.70
C VAL A 257 9.48 12.67 12.37
N ALA A 258 9.79 11.48 12.88
CA ALA A 258 8.94 10.30 12.73
C ALA A 258 7.56 10.47 13.40
N VAL A 259 7.51 11.07 14.59
CA VAL A 259 6.24 11.41 15.26
C VAL A 259 5.46 12.46 14.47
N LEU A 260 6.14 13.48 13.92
CA LEU A 260 5.51 14.50 13.08
C LEU A 260 4.97 13.91 11.77
N LEU A 261 5.65 12.91 11.19
CA LEU A 261 5.17 12.20 10.00
C LEU A 261 3.99 11.26 10.34
N LEU A 262 3.98 10.67 11.52
CA LEU A 262 2.91 9.80 11.99
C LEU A 262 1.60 10.58 12.24
N ALA A 263 1.67 11.83 12.70
CA ALA A 263 0.49 12.60 13.08
C ALA A 263 -0.51 12.82 11.91
N PRO A 264 -0.13 13.35 10.73
CA PRO A 264 -1.04 13.50 9.60
C PRO A 264 -1.55 12.13 9.09
N ALA A 265 -0.73 11.08 9.10
CA ALA A 265 -1.14 9.74 8.71
C ALA A 265 -2.24 9.17 9.63
N LEU A 266 -2.11 9.35 10.94
CA LEU A 266 -3.15 8.97 11.90
C LEU A 266 -4.43 9.80 11.72
N ILE A 267 -4.32 11.12 11.55
CA ILE A 267 -5.48 12.00 11.36
C ILE A 267 -6.26 11.57 10.10
N THR A 268 -5.58 11.43 8.98
CA THR A 268 -6.22 11.01 7.71
C THR A 268 -6.84 9.63 7.82
N PHE A 269 -6.17 8.68 8.48
CA PHE A 269 -6.71 7.35 8.73
C PHE A 269 -8.01 7.38 9.55
N PHE A 270 -8.05 8.10 10.66
CA PHE A 270 -9.26 8.19 11.48
C PHE A 270 -10.41 8.89 10.74
N VAL A 271 -10.11 9.96 10.01
CA VAL A 271 -11.11 10.67 9.20
C VAL A 271 -11.65 9.77 8.10
N ASP A 272 -10.79 9.06 7.38
CA ASP A 272 -11.20 8.10 6.35
C ASP A 272 -12.09 7.00 6.93
N ARG A 273 -11.76 6.47 8.10
CA ARG A 273 -12.57 5.46 8.79
C ARG A 273 -13.98 5.96 9.14
N LEU A 274 -14.09 7.20 9.59
CA LEU A 274 -15.39 7.81 9.89
C LEU A 274 -16.22 7.99 8.61
N ILE A 275 -15.59 8.34 7.51
CA ILE A 275 -16.21 8.53 6.19
C ILE A 275 -16.69 7.21 5.60
N GLN A 276 -15.88 6.16 5.64
CA GLN A 276 -16.24 4.83 5.15
C GLN A 276 -17.43 4.24 5.89
N ARG A 277 -17.55 4.45 7.21
CA ARG A 277 -18.74 4.04 7.98
C ARG A 277 -20.02 4.69 7.47
N LYS A 278 -19.97 5.98 7.10
CA LYS A 278 -21.13 6.70 6.54
C LYS A 278 -21.47 6.19 5.14
N GLN A 279 -20.49 5.85 4.32
CA GLN A 279 -20.70 5.28 2.99
C GLN A 279 -21.43 3.93 3.07
N THR A 280 -20.97 3.03 3.93
CA THR A 280 -21.58 1.70 4.10
C THR A 280 -23.04 1.79 4.56
N SER A 281 -23.39 2.75 5.41
CA SER A 281 -24.75 2.95 5.89
C SER A 281 -25.72 3.44 4.80
N MET A 282 -25.22 4.02 3.71
CA MET A 282 -26.04 4.50 2.59
C MET A 282 -26.31 3.44 1.50
N LEU A 283 -25.56 2.32 1.54
CA LEU A 283 -25.76 1.23 0.60
C LEU A 283 -27.04 0.46 0.94
N THR A 284 -28.06 0.63 0.13
CA THR A 284 -29.28 -0.18 0.25
C THR A 284 -29.07 -1.52 -0.45
N ALA A 285 -29.56 -2.60 0.16
CA ALA A 285 -29.49 -3.96 -0.40
C ALA A 285 -30.25 -4.12 -1.75
N ARG A 286 -30.90 -3.05 -2.23
CA ARG A 286 -31.72 -3.01 -3.45
C ARG A 286 -31.15 -2.10 -4.56
N ALA A 287 -29.91 -1.62 -4.44
CA ALA A 287 -29.30 -0.78 -5.47
C ALA A 287 -29.13 -1.57 -6.78
N VAL A 288 -29.55 -0.97 -7.89
CA VAL A 288 -29.40 -1.55 -9.25
C VAL A 288 -28.13 -1.00 -9.87
N PRO A 289 -27.20 -1.85 -10.37
CA PRO A 289 -25.99 -1.37 -11.04
C PRO A 289 -26.32 -0.50 -12.26
N TYR A 290 -25.60 0.62 -12.39
CA TYR A 290 -25.77 1.51 -13.54
C TYR A 290 -25.18 0.90 -14.81
N SER A 291 -25.97 0.88 -15.90
CA SER A 291 -25.54 0.49 -17.22
C SER A 291 -25.48 1.71 -18.14
N PRO A 292 -24.31 2.09 -18.67
CA PRO A 292 -24.16 3.26 -19.54
C PRO A 292 -24.87 3.03 -20.89
N ARG A 293 -25.44 4.11 -21.46
CA ARG A 293 -25.99 4.12 -22.81
C ARG A 293 -24.94 4.60 -23.81
N PRO A 294 -24.88 4.02 -25.02
CA PRO A 294 -23.93 4.46 -26.06
C PRO A 294 -24.13 5.93 -26.44
N SER A 295 -23.03 6.67 -26.44
CA SER A 295 -22.99 8.07 -26.90
C SER A 295 -21.68 8.30 -27.65
N PRO A 296 -21.68 8.23 -29.02
CA PRO A 296 -20.43 8.15 -29.80
C PRO A 296 -19.44 9.28 -29.52
N GLY A 297 -19.90 10.53 -29.41
CA GLY A 297 -19.02 11.67 -29.13
C GLY A 297 -18.41 11.62 -27.71
N PHE A 298 -19.23 11.27 -26.71
CA PHE A 298 -18.77 11.11 -25.33
C PHE A 298 -17.83 9.91 -25.19
N ASP A 299 -18.19 8.77 -25.80
CA ASP A 299 -17.39 7.55 -25.74
C ASP A 299 -16.03 7.74 -26.42
N LEU A 300 -15.97 8.50 -27.54
CA LEU A 300 -14.72 8.85 -28.20
C LEU A 300 -13.84 9.76 -27.33
N ALA A 301 -14.43 10.79 -26.72
CA ALA A 301 -13.70 11.70 -25.82
C ALA A 301 -13.11 10.95 -24.62
N MET A 302 -13.89 10.05 -24.00
CA MET A 302 -13.43 9.23 -22.88
C MET A 302 -12.35 8.23 -23.31
N THR A 303 -12.47 7.66 -24.51
CA THR A 303 -11.44 6.79 -25.09
C THR A 303 -10.13 7.56 -25.31
N ALA A 304 -10.19 8.76 -25.89
CA ALA A 304 -9.01 9.59 -26.14
C ALA A 304 -8.32 9.99 -24.83
N TYR A 305 -9.09 10.36 -23.81
CA TYR A 305 -8.56 10.67 -22.49
C TYR A 305 -7.87 9.46 -21.83
N CYS A 306 -8.54 8.30 -21.82
CA CYS A 306 -7.95 7.08 -21.25
C CYS A 306 -6.72 6.62 -22.04
N ALA A 307 -6.72 6.78 -23.35
CA ALA A 307 -5.57 6.49 -24.21
C ALA A 307 -4.39 7.41 -23.92
N LEU A 308 -4.64 8.71 -23.69
CA LEU A 308 -3.59 9.66 -23.29
C LEU A 308 -2.93 9.26 -21.95
N ILE A 309 -3.73 9.00 -20.92
CA ILE A 309 -3.19 8.60 -19.61
C ILE A 309 -2.45 7.26 -19.73
N ALA A 310 -3.01 6.28 -20.44
CA ALA A 310 -2.35 5.00 -20.67
C ALA A 310 -1.03 5.15 -21.44
N ALA A 311 -0.98 6.03 -22.45
CA ALA A 311 0.25 6.32 -23.19
C ALA A 311 1.32 6.96 -22.32
N LEU A 312 0.94 7.91 -21.45
CA LEU A 312 1.86 8.51 -20.47
C LEU A 312 2.41 7.47 -19.49
N MET A 313 1.56 6.58 -18.99
CA MET A 313 2.00 5.49 -18.11
C MET A 313 2.94 4.51 -18.82
N LEU A 314 2.61 4.12 -20.05
CA LEU A 314 3.47 3.25 -20.85
C LEU A 314 4.79 3.94 -21.22
N ALA A 315 4.81 5.26 -21.41
CA ALA A 315 6.03 6.02 -21.66
C ALA A 315 7.00 5.97 -20.47
N VAL A 316 6.48 6.04 -19.22
CA VAL A 316 7.30 5.90 -18.01
C VAL A 316 7.90 4.49 -17.94
N PHE A 317 7.10 3.44 -18.10
CA PHE A 317 7.60 2.06 -18.10
C PHE A 317 8.54 1.79 -19.28
N GLY A 318 8.19 2.29 -20.48
CA GLY A 318 8.98 2.15 -21.68
C GLY A 318 10.35 2.79 -21.56
N MET A 319 10.44 3.96 -20.90
CA MET A 319 11.73 4.62 -20.65
C MET A 319 12.58 3.82 -19.66
N ALA A 320 12.03 3.32 -18.55
CA ALA A 320 12.79 2.46 -17.63
C ALA A 320 13.31 1.21 -18.34
N LEU A 321 12.45 0.56 -19.14
CA LEU A 321 12.81 -0.61 -19.92
C LEU A 321 13.89 -0.27 -20.96
N TYR A 322 13.75 0.82 -21.69
CA TYR A 322 14.75 1.28 -22.66
C TYR A 322 16.10 1.56 -21.97
N ALA A 323 16.08 2.35 -20.89
CA ALA A 323 17.26 2.71 -20.12
C ALA A 323 18.02 1.49 -19.58
N SER A 324 17.31 0.44 -19.20
CA SER A 324 17.88 -0.80 -18.67
C SER A 324 18.70 -1.58 -19.72
N PHE A 325 18.46 -1.35 -21.02
CA PHE A 325 19.19 -1.98 -22.12
C PHE A 325 20.22 -1.09 -22.78
N VAL A 326 20.19 0.23 -22.56
CA VAL A 326 21.13 1.18 -23.17
C VAL A 326 22.48 1.09 -22.47
N LYS A 327 23.55 0.86 -23.25
CA LYS A 327 24.89 0.58 -22.74
C LYS A 327 25.50 1.72 -21.94
N PHE A 328 25.40 2.97 -22.43
CA PHE A 328 25.93 4.15 -21.74
C PHE A 328 25.16 5.42 -22.12
N TRP A 329 24.24 5.81 -21.26
CA TRP A 329 23.40 6.98 -21.48
C TRP A 329 24.16 8.31 -21.27
N PRO A 330 23.96 9.33 -22.13
CA PRO A 330 23.29 9.35 -23.42
C PRO A 330 24.22 9.07 -24.61
N TYR A 331 25.45 8.66 -24.39
CA TYR A 331 26.55 8.65 -25.38
C TYR A 331 26.58 7.39 -26.24
N ASP A 332 26.24 6.23 -25.71
CA ASP A 332 26.20 4.96 -26.44
C ASP A 332 24.84 4.30 -26.23
N LEU A 333 23.91 4.55 -27.16
CA LEU A 333 22.54 4.05 -27.13
C LEU A 333 22.40 2.62 -27.67
N SER A 334 23.49 1.92 -27.94
CA SER A 334 23.45 0.51 -28.35
C SER A 334 22.86 -0.38 -27.25
N PHE A 335 22.09 -1.38 -27.66
CA PHE A 335 21.47 -2.32 -26.72
C PHE A 335 22.49 -3.31 -26.16
N SER A 336 22.43 -3.52 -24.85
CA SER A 336 23.31 -4.44 -24.12
C SER A 336 22.57 -5.03 -22.92
N LEU A 337 22.90 -6.25 -22.54
CA LEU A 337 22.48 -6.87 -21.30
C LEU A 337 23.44 -6.61 -20.12
N ARG A 338 24.44 -5.74 -20.32
CA ARG A 338 25.49 -5.47 -19.33
C ARG A 338 24.93 -5.09 -17.96
N HIS A 339 23.87 -4.27 -17.94
CA HIS A 339 23.25 -3.79 -16.71
C HIS A 339 22.55 -4.88 -15.89
N TYR A 340 22.25 -6.04 -16.51
CA TYR A 340 21.70 -7.20 -15.83
C TYR A 340 22.78 -8.14 -15.27
N ALA A 341 24.05 -7.89 -15.56
CA ALA A 341 25.18 -8.60 -14.97
C ALA A 341 25.63 -7.89 -13.67
N PHE A 342 24.75 -7.87 -12.67
CA PHE A 342 24.93 -7.09 -11.44
C PHE A 342 26.22 -7.42 -10.70
N GLY A 343 26.68 -8.66 -10.71
CA GLY A 343 27.93 -9.08 -10.08
C GLY A 343 29.20 -8.45 -10.69
N LEU A 344 29.11 -7.84 -11.89
CA LEU A 344 30.20 -7.06 -12.48
C LEU A 344 30.23 -5.61 -11.97
N VAL A 345 29.11 -5.13 -11.41
CA VAL A 345 28.99 -3.77 -10.85
C VAL A 345 29.35 -3.80 -9.36
N ASP A 346 28.69 -4.70 -8.62
CA ASP A 346 28.88 -4.91 -7.18
C ASP A 346 28.39 -6.32 -6.82
N ALA A 347 29.22 -7.11 -6.15
CA ALA A 347 28.87 -8.47 -5.72
C ALA A 347 27.67 -8.50 -4.77
N GLU A 348 27.44 -7.43 -3.97
CA GLU A 348 26.30 -7.32 -3.08
C GLU A 348 24.98 -7.08 -3.83
N VAL A 349 25.02 -6.42 -4.98
CA VAL A 349 23.84 -6.13 -5.81
C VAL A 349 23.24 -7.41 -6.41
N ASP A 350 24.09 -8.37 -6.78
CA ASP A 350 23.63 -9.67 -7.31
C ASP A 350 22.82 -10.44 -6.25
N THR A 351 23.30 -10.44 -5.00
CA THR A 351 22.59 -11.11 -3.90
C THR A 351 21.30 -10.39 -3.48
N ALA A 352 21.20 -9.08 -3.69
CA ALA A 352 20.06 -8.26 -3.26
C ALA A 352 18.74 -8.67 -3.93
N PHE A 353 18.76 -9.09 -5.20
CA PHE A 353 17.58 -9.61 -5.89
C PHE A 353 17.07 -10.89 -5.24
N PHE A 354 17.96 -11.86 -4.96
CA PHE A 354 17.58 -13.10 -4.30
C PHE A 354 17.11 -12.88 -2.86
N ASN A 355 17.67 -11.89 -2.16
CA ASN A 355 17.20 -11.50 -0.84
C ASN A 355 15.79 -10.90 -0.90
N SER A 356 15.47 -10.08 -1.92
CA SER A 356 14.09 -9.62 -2.15
C SER A 356 13.14 -10.78 -2.43
N LEU A 357 13.57 -11.78 -3.18
CA LEU A 357 12.74 -12.97 -3.44
C LEU A 357 12.50 -13.79 -2.15
N LYS A 358 13.54 -13.95 -1.29
CA LYS A 358 13.40 -14.58 0.04
C LYS A 358 12.45 -13.78 0.93
N LEU A 359 12.61 -12.45 0.96
CA LEU A 359 11.71 -11.55 1.69
C LEU A 359 10.27 -11.71 1.21
N ALA A 360 10.04 -11.67 -0.11
CA ALA A 360 8.71 -11.78 -0.69
C ALA A 360 8.05 -13.14 -0.43
N LEU A 361 8.78 -14.24 -0.59
CA LEU A 361 8.26 -15.60 -0.32
C LEU A 361 7.99 -15.79 1.17
N GLY A 362 8.88 -15.33 2.05
CA GLY A 362 8.70 -15.39 3.50
C GLY A 362 7.50 -14.58 3.96
N THR A 363 7.35 -13.36 3.43
CA THR A 363 6.23 -12.47 3.74
C THR A 363 4.91 -13.02 3.17
N ALA A 364 4.90 -13.52 1.94
CA ALA A 364 3.71 -14.11 1.32
C ALA A 364 3.23 -15.34 2.07
N SER A 365 4.11 -16.27 2.41
CA SER A 365 3.75 -17.50 3.13
C SER A 365 3.40 -17.23 4.59
N GLY A 366 4.32 -16.63 5.35
CA GLY A 366 4.14 -16.34 6.78
C GLY A 366 3.01 -15.35 7.05
N GLY A 367 2.95 -14.26 6.25
CA GLY A 367 1.91 -13.23 6.37
C GLY A 367 0.52 -13.76 6.07
N THR A 368 0.36 -14.58 5.02
CA THR A 368 -0.94 -15.18 4.68
C THR A 368 -1.45 -16.08 5.81
N VAL A 369 -0.58 -16.91 6.36
CA VAL A 369 -0.95 -17.79 7.48
C VAL A 369 -1.32 -16.97 8.71
N LEU A 370 -0.46 -16.04 9.12
CA LEU A 370 -0.67 -15.21 10.31
C LEU A 370 -1.97 -14.41 10.22
N VAL A 371 -2.17 -13.76 9.09
CA VAL A 371 -3.33 -12.88 8.86
C VAL A 371 -4.62 -13.67 8.76
N PHE A 372 -4.65 -14.76 7.99
CA PHE A 372 -5.87 -15.54 7.79
C PHE A 372 -6.29 -16.30 9.05
N VAL A 373 -5.32 -16.92 9.73
CA VAL A 373 -5.58 -17.58 11.02
C VAL A 373 -6.02 -16.56 12.07
N GLY A 374 -5.35 -15.41 12.17
CA GLY A 374 -5.71 -14.32 13.08
C GLY A 374 -7.13 -13.80 12.83
N ALA A 375 -7.49 -13.56 11.56
CA ALA A 375 -8.82 -13.12 11.18
C ALA A 375 -9.89 -14.18 11.50
N TYR A 376 -9.62 -15.46 11.22
CA TYR A 376 -10.52 -16.55 11.55
C TYR A 376 -10.75 -16.68 13.07
N LEU A 377 -9.69 -16.67 13.86
CA LEU A 377 -9.80 -16.73 15.32
C LEU A 377 -10.57 -15.53 15.87
N LEU A 378 -10.34 -14.33 15.34
CA LEU A 378 -11.01 -13.12 15.78
C LEU A 378 -12.51 -13.13 15.47
N GLU A 379 -12.91 -13.60 14.27
CA GLU A 379 -14.30 -13.58 13.83
C GLU A 379 -15.12 -14.77 14.36
N LYS A 380 -14.49 -15.94 14.55
CA LYS A 380 -15.18 -17.22 14.77
C LYS A 380 -15.02 -17.82 16.18
N THR A 381 -14.04 -17.38 17.00
CA THR A 381 -13.88 -17.87 18.37
C THR A 381 -14.94 -17.26 19.29
N ARG A 382 -15.61 -18.09 20.09
CA ARG A 382 -16.64 -17.69 21.06
C ARG A 382 -16.00 -17.27 22.40
N GLY A 383 -16.71 -16.42 23.18
CA GLY A 383 -16.31 -16.04 24.53
C GLY A 383 -15.22 -14.96 24.61
N VAL A 384 -14.84 -14.37 23.46
CA VAL A 384 -13.84 -13.27 23.37
C VAL A 384 -14.43 -11.97 22.80
N GLU A 385 -15.76 -11.83 22.85
CA GLU A 385 -16.48 -10.68 22.28
C GLU A 385 -15.98 -9.34 22.84
N TRP A 386 -15.60 -9.31 24.11
CA TRP A 386 -15.06 -8.12 24.76
C TRP A 386 -13.68 -7.69 24.22
N LEU A 387 -12.87 -8.63 23.72
CA LEU A 387 -11.52 -8.39 23.17
C LEU A 387 -11.56 -7.98 21.70
N ARG A 388 -12.63 -8.35 20.96
CA ARG A 388 -12.74 -8.09 19.51
C ARG A 388 -12.53 -6.64 19.11
N PRO A 389 -13.14 -5.62 19.74
CA PRO A 389 -12.93 -4.24 19.32
C PRO A 389 -11.47 -3.79 19.43
N GLY A 390 -10.78 -4.18 20.51
CA GLY A 390 -9.37 -3.88 20.71
C GLY A 390 -8.47 -4.57 19.68
N MET A 391 -8.70 -5.86 19.42
CA MET A 391 -7.96 -6.61 18.40
C MET A 391 -8.22 -6.10 16.98
N GLN A 392 -9.44 -5.73 16.66
CA GLN A 392 -9.76 -5.11 15.37
C GLN A 392 -9.05 -3.76 15.20
N LEU A 393 -9.05 -2.93 16.24
CA LEU A 393 -8.31 -1.67 16.22
C LEU A 393 -6.82 -1.93 16.00
N LEU A 394 -6.22 -2.86 16.76
CA LEU A 394 -4.82 -3.23 16.64
C LEU A 394 -4.45 -3.75 15.24
N ALA A 395 -5.33 -4.56 14.62
CA ALA A 395 -5.16 -5.03 13.26
C ALA A 395 -5.25 -3.92 12.18
N LEU A 396 -5.86 -2.78 12.52
CA LEU A 396 -6.02 -1.65 11.61
C LEU A 396 -4.92 -0.59 11.74
N VAL A 397 -4.23 -0.52 12.88
CA VAL A 397 -3.16 0.47 13.15
C VAL A 397 -2.04 0.41 12.10
N PRO A 398 -1.57 -0.75 11.60
CA PRO A 398 -0.48 -0.79 10.62
C PRO A 398 -0.75 0.05 9.35
N MET A 399 -2.01 0.18 8.92
CA MET A 399 -2.38 1.00 7.77
C MET A 399 -2.13 2.51 7.99
N ALA A 400 -2.14 2.93 9.25
CA ALA A 400 -1.92 4.32 9.63
C ALA A 400 -0.44 4.63 9.93
N VAL A 401 0.41 3.61 10.01
CA VAL A 401 1.82 3.77 10.38
C VAL A 401 2.70 3.80 9.13
N PRO A 402 3.40 4.93 8.86
CA PRO A 402 4.36 4.99 7.77
C PRO A 402 5.47 3.94 7.91
N GLY A 403 5.88 3.34 6.79
CA GLY A 403 6.92 2.30 6.80
C GLY A 403 8.23 2.75 7.44
N LEU A 404 8.66 3.99 7.17
CA LEU A 404 9.86 4.58 7.79
C LEU A 404 9.75 4.67 9.31
N VAL A 405 8.59 5.06 9.83
CA VAL A 405 8.36 5.16 11.29
C VAL A 405 8.41 3.78 11.94
N LEU A 406 7.81 2.79 11.27
CA LEU A 406 7.87 1.40 11.74
C LEU A 406 9.30 0.87 11.72
N GLY A 407 10.04 1.06 10.62
CA GLY A 407 11.44 0.65 10.49
C GLY A 407 12.35 1.29 11.53
N LEU A 408 12.17 2.58 11.80
CA LEU A 408 12.89 3.30 12.86
C LEU A 408 12.57 2.74 14.24
N GLY A 409 11.29 2.47 14.51
CA GLY A 409 10.87 1.84 15.76
C GLY A 409 11.49 0.46 15.98
N TYR A 410 11.67 -0.30 14.89
CA TYR A 410 12.36 -1.59 14.95
C TYR A 410 13.82 -1.45 15.33
N ILE A 411 14.55 -0.41 14.86
CA ILE A 411 15.91 -0.13 15.33
C ILE A 411 15.88 0.12 16.86
N PHE A 412 15.07 1.06 17.31
CA PHE A 412 15.04 1.45 18.72
C PHE A 412 14.66 0.30 19.63
N PHE A 413 13.74 -0.56 19.22
CA PHE A 413 13.30 -1.67 20.03
C PHE A 413 14.24 -2.88 19.96
N PHE A 414 14.58 -3.34 18.74
CA PHE A 414 15.34 -4.59 18.56
C PHE A 414 16.85 -4.42 18.72
N ASN A 415 17.42 -3.23 18.46
CA ASN A 415 18.85 -2.97 18.67
C ASN A 415 19.21 -2.64 20.13
N SER A 416 18.27 -2.79 21.06
CA SER A 416 18.53 -2.61 22.50
C SER A 416 19.17 -3.86 23.10
N PRO A 417 20.35 -3.75 23.75
CA PRO A 417 21.03 -4.90 24.37
C PRO A 417 20.22 -5.61 25.46
N GLY A 418 19.32 -4.89 26.12
CA GLY A 418 18.42 -5.42 27.14
C GLY A 418 17.18 -6.16 26.59
N ASN A 419 16.96 -6.14 25.29
CA ASN A 419 15.81 -6.79 24.68
C ASN A 419 16.11 -8.27 24.39
N PRO A 420 15.30 -9.23 24.92
CA PRO A 420 15.50 -10.65 24.65
C PRO A 420 15.37 -11.02 23.16
N LEU A 421 14.73 -10.17 22.35
CA LEU A 421 14.57 -10.33 20.92
C LEU A 421 15.70 -9.67 20.09
N ASN A 422 16.72 -9.12 20.72
CA ASN A 422 17.85 -8.46 20.04
C ASN A 422 18.52 -9.39 19.01
N GLY A 423 18.58 -10.69 19.26
CA GLY A 423 19.13 -11.66 18.30
C GLY A 423 18.44 -11.74 16.95
N LEU A 424 17.25 -11.12 16.80
CA LEU A 424 16.58 -10.99 15.50
C LEU A 424 17.11 -9.80 14.67
N TYR A 425 17.78 -8.84 15.30
CA TYR A 425 18.29 -7.65 14.62
C TYR A 425 19.31 -8.05 13.54
N HIS A 426 19.27 -7.37 12.40
CA HIS A 426 20.04 -7.70 11.18
C HIS A 426 19.73 -9.03 10.49
N THR A 427 18.65 -9.74 10.87
CA THR A 427 18.26 -10.99 10.21
C THR A 427 17.18 -10.79 9.15
N MET A 428 17.15 -11.65 8.13
CA MET A 428 16.07 -11.69 7.15
C MET A 428 14.70 -11.95 7.81
N THR A 429 14.68 -12.68 8.92
CA THR A 429 13.44 -12.95 9.68
C THR A 429 12.82 -11.66 10.21
N LEU A 430 13.63 -10.72 10.74
CA LEU A 430 13.11 -9.43 11.21
C LEU A 430 12.55 -8.58 10.06
N LEU A 431 13.22 -8.60 8.90
CA LEU A 431 12.72 -7.91 7.70
C LEU A 431 11.36 -8.48 7.26
N VAL A 432 11.22 -9.80 7.25
CA VAL A 432 9.95 -10.49 6.93
C VAL A 432 8.87 -10.09 7.92
N LEU A 433 9.14 -10.12 9.23
CA LEU A 433 8.16 -9.77 10.27
C LEU A 433 7.76 -8.30 10.19
N CYS A 434 8.72 -7.38 9.97
CA CYS A 434 8.43 -5.97 9.76
C CYS A 434 7.53 -5.74 8.54
N THR A 435 7.82 -6.43 7.43
CA THR A 435 7.04 -6.33 6.20
C THR A 435 5.63 -6.91 6.36
N ILE A 436 5.48 -8.05 7.07
CA ILE A 436 4.16 -8.62 7.41
C ILE A 436 3.35 -7.62 8.23
N VAL A 437 3.94 -7.04 9.27
CA VAL A 437 3.26 -6.07 10.14
C VAL A 437 2.87 -4.82 9.35
N HIS A 438 3.77 -4.28 8.53
CA HIS A 438 3.49 -3.09 7.72
C HIS A 438 2.29 -3.28 6.78
N PHE A 439 2.18 -4.44 6.13
CA PHE A 439 1.09 -4.75 5.19
C PHE A 439 -0.06 -5.56 5.81
N TYR A 440 -0.08 -5.74 7.14
CA TYR A 440 -1.03 -6.60 7.84
C TYR A 440 -2.49 -6.25 7.57
N THR A 441 -2.84 -4.97 7.64
CA THR A 441 -4.24 -4.49 7.64
C THR A 441 -5.00 -4.91 6.39
N THR A 442 -4.42 -4.72 5.21
CA THR A 442 -5.10 -5.04 3.93
C THR A 442 -5.38 -6.54 3.81
N GLY A 443 -4.38 -7.37 4.16
CA GLY A 443 -4.56 -8.82 4.21
C GLY A 443 -5.65 -9.23 5.21
N HIS A 444 -5.64 -8.62 6.41
CA HIS A 444 -6.63 -8.89 7.45
C HIS A 444 -8.05 -8.52 7.02
N LEU A 445 -8.26 -7.34 6.44
CA LEU A 445 -9.57 -6.91 5.95
C LEU A 445 -10.07 -7.81 4.81
N THR A 446 -9.18 -8.25 3.92
CA THR A 446 -9.51 -9.20 2.85
C THR A 446 -9.96 -10.55 3.44
N ALA A 447 -9.23 -11.08 4.43
CA ALA A 447 -9.58 -12.30 5.14
C ALA A 447 -10.93 -12.18 5.85
N VAL A 448 -11.14 -11.10 6.63
CA VAL A 448 -12.40 -10.85 7.35
C VAL A 448 -13.58 -10.75 6.39
N THR A 449 -13.43 -10.07 5.25
CA THR A 449 -14.48 -9.94 4.24
C THR A 449 -14.87 -11.30 3.67
N ALA A 450 -13.91 -12.15 3.34
CA ALA A 450 -14.17 -13.49 2.84
C ALA A 450 -14.84 -14.39 3.90
N LEU A 451 -14.39 -14.29 5.16
CA LEU A 451 -14.95 -15.07 6.27
C LEU A 451 -16.40 -14.66 6.59
N LYS A 452 -16.73 -13.37 6.43
CA LYS A 452 -18.11 -12.86 6.60
C LYS A 452 -19.02 -13.21 5.44
N ALA A 453 -18.48 -13.48 4.26
CA ALA A 453 -19.23 -13.93 3.10
C ALA A 453 -19.59 -15.43 3.16
N LEU A 454 -19.00 -16.20 4.09
CA LEU A 454 -19.37 -17.59 4.35
C LEU A 454 -20.69 -17.67 5.09
N ASP A 455 -21.52 -18.65 4.70
CA ASP A 455 -22.78 -18.92 5.36
C ASP A 455 -22.55 -19.36 6.82
N ALA A 456 -23.26 -18.71 7.75
CA ALA A 456 -23.22 -19.03 9.17
C ALA A 456 -23.75 -20.45 9.47
N GLU A 457 -24.48 -21.07 8.55
CA GLU A 457 -24.98 -22.43 8.70
C GLU A 457 -23.84 -23.46 8.82
N PHE A 458 -22.70 -23.25 8.15
CA PHE A 458 -21.56 -24.17 8.28
C PHE A 458 -21.07 -24.32 9.71
N GLU A 459 -21.07 -23.23 10.46
CA GLU A 459 -20.66 -23.22 11.87
C GLU A 459 -21.74 -23.75 12.79
N ALA A 460 -23.01 -23.42 12.50
CA ALA A 460 -24.16 -23.93 13.25
C ALA A 460 -24.26 -25.46 13.13
N VAL A 461 -24.12 -26.01 11.93
CA VAL A 461 -24.10 -27.47 11.68
C VAL A 461 -22.91 -28.13 12.37
N SER A 462 -21.72 -27.53 12.25
CA SER A 462 -20.51 -28.02 12.91
C SER A 462 -20.68 -28.10 14.43
N ALA A 463 -21.24 -27.05 15.03
CA ALA A 463 -21.51 -26.98 16.45
C ALA A 463 -22.56 -28.02 16.87
N SER A 464 -23.63 -28.21 16.08
CA SER A 464 -24.67 -29.23 16.32
C SER A 464 -24.10 -30.65 16.30
N LEU A 465 -23.16 -30.92 15.39
CA LEU A 465 -22.45 -32.19 15.28
C LEU A 465 -21.28 -32.35 16.26
N LYS A 466 -21.07 -31.37 17.15
CA LYS A 466 -19.93 -31.33 18.11
C LYS A 466 -18.57 -31.47 17.44
N VAL A 467 -18.42 -30.99 16.20
CA VAL A 467 -17.15 -30.98 15.49
C VAL A 467 -16.28 -29.82 16.02
N PRO A 468 -15.01 -30.06 16.42
CA PRO A 468 -14.12 -29.01 16.88
C PRO A 468 -13.88 -27.95 15.79
N PHE A 469 -13.79 -26.66 16.16
CA PHE A 469 -13.67 -25.55 15.21
C PHE A 469 -12.47 -25.70 14.26
N TYR A 470 -11.35 -26.27 14.71
CA TYR A 470 -10.15 -26.46 13.88
C TYR A 470 -10.36 -27.49 12.75
N ARG A 471 -11.26 -28.47 12.93
CA ARG A 471 -11.66 -29.41 11.86
C ARG A 471 -12.55 -28.70 10.83
N THR A 472 -13.46 -27.87 11.28
CA THR A 472 -14.30 -27.02 10.41
C THR A 472 -13.42 -26.06 9.63
N PHE A 473 -12.45 -25.42 10.29
CA PHE A 473 -11.47 -24.57 9.65
C PHE A 473 -10.72 -25.29 8.52
N LEU A 474 -10.11 -26.44 8.80
CA LEU A 474 -9.26 -27.15 7.83
C LEU A 474 -10.06 -27.83 6.70
N ARG A 475 -11.29 -28.31 6.98
CA ARG A 475 -12.07 -29.10 6.01
C ARG A 475 -13.13 -28.31 5.24
N VAL A 476 -13.55 -27.16 5.77
CA VAL A 476 -14.61 -26.34 5.18
C VAL A 476 -14.09 -24.94 4.85
N THR A 477 -13.69 -24.17 5.86
CA THR A 477 -13.31 -22.76 5.68
C THR A 477 -12.09 -22.60 4.79
N LEU A 478 -11.02 -23.32 5.06
CA LEU A 478 -9.76 -23.22 4.32
C LEU A 478 -9.92 -23.55 2.83
N PRO A 479 -10.56 -24.67 2.43
CA PRO A 479 -10.77 -24.97 1.02
C PRO A 479 -11.67 -23.96 0.30
N ILE A 480 -12.74 -23.47 0.94
CA ILE A 480 -13.63 -22.46 0.34
C ILE A 480 -12.92 -21.12 0.18
N CYS A 481 -12.09 -20.73 1.14
CA CYS A 481 -11.34 -19.47 1.12
C CYS A 481 -9.99 -19.56 0.38
N THR A 482 -9.63 -20.67 -0.25
CA THR A 482 -8.36 -20.81 -0.98
C THR A 482 -8.13 -19.69 -2.03
N PRO A 483 -9.11 -19.26 -2.83
CA PRO A 483 -8.92 -18.12 -3.73
C PRO A 483 -8.51 -16.84 -2.98
N THR A 484 -9.15 -16.56 -1.85
CA THR A 484 -8.80 -15.41 -0.99
C THR A 484 -7.39 -15.52 -0.41
N LEU A 485 -6.97 -16.73 0.00
CA LEU A 485 -5.61 -16.97 0.47
C LEU A 485 -4.58 -16.67 -0.62
N LEU A 486 -4.86 -17.05 -1.87
CA LEU A 486 -4.00 -16.74 -3.01
C LEU A 486 -3.95 -15.22 -3.27
N ASP A 487 -5.06 -14.51 -3.12
CA ASP A 487 -5.10 -13.06 -3.27
C ASP A 487 -4.30 -12.35 -2.17
N ILE A 488 -4.42 -12.79 -0.91
CA ILE A 488 -3.64 -12.27 0.21
C ILE A 488 -2.15 -12.55 0.00
N SER A 489 -1.79 -13.77 -0.42
CA SER A 489 -0.42 -14.17 -0.68
C SER A 489 0.20 -13.36 -1.82
N ARG A 490 -0.55 -13.15 -2.92
CA ARG A 490 -0.15 -12.27 -4.01
C ARG A 490 0.09 -10.84 -3.54
N TYR A 491 -0.81 -10.30 -2.74
CA TYR A 491 -0.68 -8.96 -2.17
C TYR A 491 0.61 -8.82 -1.35
N PHE A 492 0.89 -9.75 -0.44
CA PHE A 492 2.11 -9.74 0.35
C PHE A 492 3.36 -9.89 -0.52
N PHE A 493 3.35 -10.79 -1.50
CA PHE A 493 4.49 -11.02 -2.38
C PHE A 493 4.88 -9.75 -3.15
N ILE A 494 3.91 -9.11 -3.82
CA ILE A 494 4.15 -7.93 -4.63
C ILE A 494 4.65 -6.78 -3.76
N ASN A 495 3.97 -6.50 -2.64
CA ASN A 495 4.35 -5.39 -1.76
C ASN A 495 5.72 -5.64 -1.08
N ALA A 496 6.07 -6.88 -0.76
CA ALA A 496 7.39 -7.19 -0.22
C ALA A 496 8.51 -7.06 -1.27
N MET A 497 8.24 -7.39 -2.54
CA MET A 497 9.21 -7.18 -3.63
C MET A 497 9.50 -5.70 -3.89
N THR A 498 8.51 -4.83 -3.70
CA THR A 498 8.59 -3.40 -4.05
C THR A 498 8.87 -2.49 -2.85
N THR A 499 8.81 -3.03 -1.61
CA THR A 499 8.96 -2.22 -0.39
C THR A 499 10.37 -1.68 -0.22
N ILE A 500 10.48 -0.43 0.23
CA ILE A 500 11.73 0.21 0.63
C ILE A 500 11.62 0.84 2.02
N SER A 501 10.57 1.62 2.26
CA SER A 501 10.45 2.47 3.46
C SER A 501 10.49 1.69 4.78
N ALA A 502 9.89 0.49 4.84
CA ALA A 502 9.85 -0.31 6.05
C ALA A 502 11.18 -1.03 6.35
N VAL A 503 12.01 -1.27 5.34
CA VAL A 503 13.23 -2.09 5.46
C VAL A 503 14.53 -1.31 5.34
N VAL A 504 14.48 -0.03 4.90
CA VAL A 504 15.66 0.81 4.65
C VAL A 504 16.53 1.04 5.89
N PHE A 505 15.99 0.87 7.07
CA PHE A 505 16.72 0.99 8.34
C PHE A 505 17.18 -0.34 8.93
N LEU A 506 16.73 -1.48 8.40
CA LEU A 506 16.87 -2.78 9.05
C LEU A 506 17.82 -3.74 8.34
N TYR A 507 18.19 -3.42 7.10
CA TYR A 507 19.06 -4.30 6.32
C TYR A 507 20.50 -4.31 6.86
N SER A 508 21.18 -5.40 6.60
CA SER A 508 22.63 -5.55 6.73
C SER A 508 23.22 -5.86 5.35
N PRO A 509 24.55 -5.85 5.17
CA PRO A 509 25.17 -6.26 3.91
C PRO A 509 24.62 -7.61 3.38
N ASP A 510 24.46 -8.59 4.27
CA ASP A 510 23.96 -9.93 3.91
C ASP A 510 22.45 -9.97 3.60
N THR A 511 21.68 -9.00 4.08
CA THR A 511 20.20 -8.96 3.92
C THR A 511 19.72 -7.81 3.06
N LYS A 512 20.64 -7.13 2.34
CA LYS A 512 20.31 -6.05 1.40
C LYS A 512 19.27 -6.56 0.38
N VAL A 513 18.20 -5.80 0.16
CA VAL A 513 17.13 -6.13 -0.79
C VAL A 513 17.23 -5.28 -2.05
N ALA A 514 16.62 -5.73 -3.15
CA ALA A 514 16.74 -5.12 -4.47
C ALA A 514 16.28 -3.64 -4.50
N SER A 515 15.23 -3.28 -3.76
CA SER A 515 14.77 -1.88 -3.69
C SER A 515 15.81 -0.94 -3.04
N ILE A 516 16.57 -1.44 -2.06
CA ILE A 516 17.69 -0.70 -1.45
C ILE A 516 18.89 -0.68 -2.40
N ALA A 517 19.15 -1.77 -3.13
CA ALA A 517 20.19 -1.80 -4.13
C ALA A 517 19.97 -0.76 -5.24
N ILE A 518 18.72 -0.55 -5.68
CA ILE A 518 18.37 0.53 -6.63
C ILE A 518 18.80 1.89 -6.08
N LEU A 519 18.51 2.18 -4.81
CA LEU A 519 18.87 3.44 -4.18
C LEU A 519 20.40 3.63 -4.12
N ASN A 520 21.12 2.60 -3.70
CA ASN A 520 22.59 2.67 -3.60
C ASN A 520 23.24 2.83 -4.98
N LEU A 521 22.71 2.18 -6.03
CA LEU A 521 23.19 2.33 -7.41
C LEU A 521 22.92 3.74 -7.95
N ASP A 522 21.76 4.32 -7.64
CA ASP A 522 21.44 5.69 -8.03
C ASP A 522 22.37 6.70 -7.32
N GLU A 523 22.61 6.54 -6.03
CA GLU A 523 23.56 7.36 -5.25
C GLU A 523 25.02 7.20 -5.72
N ALA A 524 25.38 6.02 -6.22
CA ALA A 524 26.71 5.76 -6.81
C ALA A 524 26.87 6.35 -8.22
N GLY A 525 25.79 6.92 -8.81
CA GLY A 525 25.81 7.45 -10.17
C GLY A 525 25.73 6.39 -11.26
N GLU A 526 25.16 5.21 -10.94
CA GLU A 526 24.96 4.08 -11.84
C GLU A 526 23.47 3.90 -12.18
N PRO A 527 22.82 4.85 -12.89
CA PRO A 527 21.38 4.81 -13.14
C PRO A 527 20.95 3.68 -14.08
N GLY A 528 21.85 3.17 -14.95
CA GLY A 528 21.57 2.06 -15.84
C GLY A 528 21.28 0.74 -15.10
N PRO A 529 22.20 0.26 -14.24
CA PRO A 529 21.96 -0.88 -13.34
C PRO A 529 20.77 -0.65 -12.39
N ALA A 530 20.56 0.58 -11.89
CA ALA A 530 19.39 0.92 -11.07
C ALA A 530 18.07 0.71 -11.84
N ALA A 531 18.00 1.19 -13.09
CA ALA A 531 16.86 0.95 -13.98
C ALA A 531 16.65 -0.55 -14.28
N ALA A 532 17.73 -1.30 -14.54
CA ALA A 532 17.67 -2.74 -14.78
C ALA A 532 17.12 -3.51 -13.57
N MET A 533 17.57 -3.17 -12.37
CA MET A 533 17.05 -3.77 -11.12
C MET A 533 15.57 -3.43 -10.91
N ALA A 534 15.15 -2.19 -11.16
CA ALA A 534 13.76 -1.77 -11.04
C ALA A 534 12.85 -2.51 -12.03
N VAL A 535 13.30 -2.68 -13.28
CA VAL A 535 12.60 -3.48 -14.31
C VAL A 535 12.53 -4.94 -13.91
N LEU A 536 13.58 -5.52 -13.36
CA LEU A 536 13.60 -6.91 -12.89
C LEU A 536 12.61 -7.16 -11.75
N ILE A 537 12.51 -6.23 -10.79
CA ILE A 537 11.49 -6.28 -9.72
C ILE A 537 10.08 -6.22 -10.33
N ALA A 538 9.83 -5.30 -11.25
CA ALA A 538 8.53 -5.16 -11.89
C ALA A 538 8.15 -6.40 -12.72
N ALA A 539 9.09 -6.96 -13.47
CA ALA A 539 8.90 -8.19 -14.25
C ALA A 539 8.61 -9.40 -13.34
N THR A 540 9.33 -9.53 -12.22
CA THR A 540 9.10 -10.60 -11.23
C THR A 540 7.74 -10.45 -10.56
N SER A 541 7.34 -9.24 -10.19
CA SER A 541 6.01 -8.94 -9.62
C SER A 541 4.89 -9.25 -10.61
N LEU A 542 5.08 -8.91 -11.90
CA LEU A 542 4.13 -9.25 -12.96
C LEU A 542 4.03 -10.76 -13.17
N ALA A 543 5.16 -11.47 -13.25
CA ALA A 543 5.19 -12.92 -13.38
C ALA A 543 4.49 -13.62 -12.20
N ALA A 544 4.77 -13.18 -10.97
CA ALA A 544 4.08 -13.67 -9.79
C ALA A 544 2.57 -13.40 -9.87
N CYS A 545 2.15 -12.19 -10.28
CA CYS A 545 0.74 -11.86 -10.45
C CYS A 545 0.05 -12.82 -11.42
N VAL A 546 0.66 -13.11 -12.58
CA VAL A 546 0.14 -14.06 -13.58
C VAL A 546 0.04 -15.47 -12.99
N VAL A 547 1.06 -15.94 -12.26
CA VAL A 547 1.06 -17.26 -11.61
C VAL A 547 -0.08 -17.35 -10.57
N TYR A 548 -0.22 -16.37 -9.68
CA TYR A 548 -1.28 -16.37 -8.67
C TYR A 548 -2.69 -16.30 -9.29
N LEU A 549 -2.89 -15.52 -10.36
CA LEU A 549 -4.16 -15.46 -11.09
C LEU A 549 -4.47 -16.80 -11.77
N GLY A 550 -3.46 -17.44 -12.36
CA GLY A 550 -3.61 -18.76 -12.97
C GLY A 550 -3.97 -19.85 -11.93
N LEU A 551 -3.31 -19.83 -10.77
CA LEU A 551 -3.62 -20.73 -9.65
C LEU A 551 -5.04 -20.47 -9.13
N GLY A 552 -5.45 -19.21 -8.96
CA GLY A 552 -6.81 -18.82 -8.57
C GLY A 552 -7.86 -19.39 -9.51
N TRP A 553 -7.69 -19.20 -10.82
CA TRP A 553 -8.57 -19.74 -11.84
C TRP A 553 -8.67 -21.29 -11.81
N LEU A 554 -7.54 -21.99 -11.62
CA LEU A 554 -7.51 -23.44 -11.49
C LEU A 554 -8.26 -23.94 -10.24
N VAL A 555 -8.09 -23.25 -9.11
CA VAL A 555 -8.78 -23.57 -7.85
C VAL A 555 -10.28 -23.34 -8.00
N GLU A 556 -10.71 -22.19 -8.53
CA GLU A 556 -12.13 -21.90 -8.76
C GLU A 556 -12.79 -22.95 -9.66
N ARG A 557 -12.13 -23.37 -10.74
CA ARG A 557 -12.63 -24.44 -11.62
C ARG A 557 -12.80 -25.78 -10.92
N LYS A 558 -11.93 -26.10 -9.95
CA LYS A 558 -11.98 -27.40 -9.24
C LYS A 558 -12.92 -27.40 -8.03
N THR A 559 -12.93 -26.31 -7.24
CA THR A 559 -13.59 -26.28 -5.93
C THR A 559 -14.95 -25.59 -5.96
N GLN A 560 -15.23 -24.69 -6.92
CA GLN A 560 -16.45 -23.86 -6.96
C GLN A 560 -17.35 -24.14 -8.18
N LYS A 561 -17.27 -25.31 -8.80
CA LYS A 561 -18.17 -25.70 -9.90
C LYS A 561 -19.67 -25.57 -9.55
N TRP A 562 -20.02 -25.78 -8.29
CA TRP A 562 -21.39 -25.66 -7.78
C TRP A 562 -21.93 -24.21 -7.79
N ARG A 563 -21.08 -23.20 -7.73
CA ARG A 563 -21.44 -21.77 -7.74
C ARG A 563 -21.81 -21.27 -9.16
N ASN A 564 -21.32 -21.94 -10.19
CA ASN A 564 -21.57 -21.61 -11.60
C ASN A 564 -22.75 -22.36 -12.20
N LEU A 565 -23.48 -23.12 -11.39
CA LEU A 565 -24.69 -23.88 -11.78
C LEU A 565 -25.99 -23.11 -11.52
N LYS A 566 -25.92 -21.77 -11.39
CA LYS A 566 -27.10 -20.90 -11.32
C LYS A 566 -27.22 -20.04 -12.57
#